data_7186f7a93e379663f0c1b2fed8163d00
#
_entry.id   7186f7a93e379663f0c1b2fed8163d00
#
_cell.length_a   1.000
_cell.length_b   1.000
_cell.length_c   1.000
_cell.angle_alpha   90.00
_cell.angle_beta   90.00
_cell.angle_gamma   90.00
#
_symmetry.space_group_name_H-M   'P 1'
#
loop_
_entity.id
_entity.type
_entity.pdbx_description
1 polymer ?
#
loop_
_entity_poly.entity_id
_entity_poly.type
_entity_poly.pdbx_seq_one_letter_code
_entity_poly.pdbx_strand_id
1 'polypeptide(L)'
;MYRTADHKPKLALFSLFVVFATTFLLYAGGFTTSIGAGMAFPDWPLSNGSLNPEGWLEDQAMLAEHSHRLLGASIGLLTLCLAVWTWKKDSRKWMRMLALASLVTVVMQGLLGGFRVLFNNLQFAMIHACLAQVYLCILVSIAAAQSAWWRRPILVGIGESAWWRRTSMRANDGMTPNRVKSLGLILCSLIFTQLIVGAIMRHSGAGLAIPTFPLTPEGDLIPNNWTFPIAIHFAHRAIAVIISLVYLCWAIRIIWNESIDPRIKCLGFLGIILIFTQITLGALIILTYRSPIPTTFHVFLGAYLFALTWLITFFQFKDEVVPIEPY
;
A
#
# COMPACT_ATOMS: atom_id res chain seq x y z
N MET A 1 -2.07 -23.35 -28.38
CA MET A 1 -3.00 -23.55 -27.25
C MET A 1 -2.21 -23.22 -25.98
N TYR A 2 -2.32 -22.03 -25.43
CA TYR A 2 -1.57 -21.62 -24.23
C TYR A 2 -1.98 -22.54 -23.08
N ARG A 3 -1.06 -23.29 -22.52
CA ARG A 3 -1.27 -24.07 -21.30
C ARG A 3 -1.41 -23.09 -20.15
N THR A 4 -2.62 -22.56 -19.97
CA THR A 4 -2.96 -21.74 -18.81
C THR A 4 -2.76 -22.63 -17.58
N ALA A 5 -1.83 -22.29 -16.71
CA ALA A 5 -1.75 -22.94 -15.40
C ALA A 5 -3.16 -22.97 -14.79
N ASP A 6 -3.59 -24.13 -14.26
CA ASP A 6 -4.95 -24.37 -13.79
C ASP A 6 -5.46 -23.23 -12.91
N HIS A 7 -6.54 -22.58 -13.33
CA HIS A 7 -7.17 -21.55 -12.53
C HIS A 7 -7.72 -22.17 -11.25
N LYS A 8 -7.36 -21.61 -10.11
CA LYS A 8 -7.80 -22.04 -8.81
C LYS A 8 -8.72 -20.97 -8.19
N PRO A 9 -9.99 -20.91 -8.62
CA PRO A 9 -10.87 -19.80 -8.27
C PRO A 9 -11.06 -19.66 -6.75
N LYS A 10 -11.10 -20.75 -6.02
CA LYS A 10 -11.23 -20.74 -4.55
C LYS A 10 -10.00 -20.12 -3.88
N LEU A 11 -8.78 -20.44 -4.36
CA LEU A 11 -7.56 -19.86 -3.81
C LEU A 11 -7.43 -18.39 -4.20
N ALA A 12 -7.84 -18.00 -5.41
CA ALA A 12 -7.89 -16.60 -5.84
C ALA A 12 -8.88 -15.78 -4.99
N LEU A 13 -10.07 -16.33 -4.72
CA LEU A 13 -11.06 -15.68 -3.87
C LEU A 13 -10.55 -15.55 -2.42
N PHE A 14 -9.91 -16.59 -1.91
CA PHE A 14 -9.35 -16.56 -0.56
C PHE A 14 -8.21 -15.54 -0.43
N SER A 15 -7.30 -15.46 -1.42
CA SER A 15 -6.26 -14.42 -1.39
C SER A 15 -6.84 -13.00 -1.46
N LEU A 16 -7.89 -12.78 -2.25
CA LEU A 16 -8.60 -11.50 -2.28
C LEU A 16 -9.28 -11.20 -0.93
N PHE A 17 -9.88 -12.20 -0.29
CA PHE A 17 -10.45 -12.06 1.05
C PHE A 17 -9.38 -11.66 2.08
N VAL A 18 -8.18 -12.27 2.05
CA VAL A 18 -7.08 -11.89 2.96
C VAL A 18 -6.63 -10.45 2.71
N VAL A 19 -6.53 -10.00 1.45
CA VAL A 19 -6.27 -8.58 1.12
C VAL A 19 -7.33 -7.70 1.76
N PHE A 20 -8.61 -8.00 1.52
CA PHE A 20 -9.73 -7.22 2.04
C PHE A 20 -9.73 -7.16 3.58
N ALA A 21 -9.56 -8.31 4.25
CA ALA A 21 -9.48 -8.37 5.70
C ALA A 21 -8.27 -7.56 6.25
N THR A 22 -7.13 -7.58 5.54
CA THR A 22 -5.95 -6.78 5.90
C THR A 22 -6.25 -5.27 5.81
N THR A 23 -7.16 -4.84 4.94
CA THR A 23 -7.53 -3.42 4.86
C THR A 23 -8.21 -2.93 6.13
N PHE A 24 -9.05 -3.75 6.76
CA PHE A 24 -9.65 -3.45 8.06
C PHE A 24 -8.60 -3.37 9.17
N LEU A 25 -7.60 -4.26 9.15
CA LEU A 25 -6.50 -4.21 10.10
C LEU A 25 -5.70 -2.91 9.95
N LEU A 26 -5.41 -2.48 8.73
CA LEU A 26 -4.70 -1.21 8.49
C LEU A 26 -5.51 0.01 8.97
N TYR A 27 -6.82 0.01 8.71
CA TYR A 27 -7.71 1.05 9.22
C TYR A 27 -7.73 1.06 10.75
N ALA A 28 -7.91 -0.09 11.39
CA ALA A 28 -7.94 -0.22 12.85
C ALA A 28 -6.62 0.27 13.48
N GLY A 29 -5.45 -0.14 12.95
CA GLY A 29 -4.16 0.33 13.42
C GLY A 29 -3.92 1.83 13.21
N GLY A 30 -4.37 2.35 12.06
CA GLY A 30 -4.37 3.79 11.77
C GLY A 30 -5.23 4.56 12.77
N PHE A 31 -6.43 4.08 13.06
CA PHE A 31 -7.36 4.67 14.02
C PHE A 31 -6.82 4.63 15.45
N THR A 32 -6.36 3.45 15.90
CA THR A 32 -5.72 3.28 17.23
C THR A 32 -4.61 4.31 17.45
N THR A 33 -3.75 4.52 16.43
CA THR A 33 -2.71 5.54 16.54
C THR A 33 -3.27 6.96 16.48
N SER A 34 -4.34 7.22 15.71
CA SER A 34 -4.93 8.57 15.56
C SER A 34 -5.57 9.09 16.83
N ILE A 35 -6.14 8.20 17.65
CA ILE A 35 -6.73 8.53 18.96
C ILE A 35 -5.71 8.41 20.13
N GLY A 36 -4.44 8.09 19.82
CA GLY A 36 -3.41 7.92 20.86
C GLY A 36 -3.51 6.62 21.67
N ALA A 37 -4.34 5.67 21.25
CA ALA A 37 -4.70 4.48 22.02
C ALA A 37 -3.66 3.33 21.96
N GLY A 38 -2.57 3.48 21.23
CA GLY A 38 -1.68 2.35 20.97
C GLY A 38 -0.80 1.90 22.15
N MET A 39 -1.10 2.32 23.36
CA MET A 39 -0.47 1.92 24.64
C MET A 39 -1.54 1.79 25.75
N ALA A 40 -2.79 1.46 25.40
CA ALA A 40 -3.85 1.21 26.36
C ALA A 40 -3.59 -0.06 27.19
N PHE A 41 -2.82 -1.00 26.67
CA PHE A 41 -2.36 -2.18 27.37
C PHE A 41 -0.82 -2.19 27.46
N PRO A 42 -0.24 -2.37 28.68
CA PRO A 42 1.21 -2.33 28.87
C PRO A 42 1.92 -3.64 28.52
N ASP A 43 1.17 -4.71 28.30
CA ASP A 43 1.66 -6.07 28.07
C ASP A 43 1.45 -6.55 26.61
N TRP A 44 2.15 -7.59 26.22
CA TRP A 44 2.03 -8.29 24.94
C TRP A 44 2.54 -9.73 25.09
N PRO A 45 1.93 -10.76 24.47
CA PRO A 45 0.84 -10.73 23.48
C PRO A 45 -0.57 -10.56 24.03
N LEU A 46 -0.74 -10.73 25.32
CA LEU A 46 -2.02 -10.57 25.99
C LEU A 46 -2.36 -9.08 26.22
N SER A 47 -3.55 -8.80 26.74
CA SER A 47 -4.03 -7.49 27.13
C SER A 47 -4.43 -7.56 28.60
N ASN A 48 -3.66 -6.93 29.49
CA ASN A 48 -3.77 -7.08 30.96
C ASN A 48 -3.79 -8.57 31.39
N GLY A 49 -2.88 -9.38 30.81
CA GLY A 49 -2.76 -10.80 31.11
C GLY A 49 -3.89 -11.68 30.58
N SER A 50 -4.84 -11.15 29.78
CA SER A 50 -6.05 -11.85 29.34
C SER A 50 -6.21 -11.80 27.81
N LEU A 51 -6.88 -12.81 27.23
CA LEU A 51 -7.40 -12.77 25.86
C LEU A 51 -8.72 -12.00 25.75
N ASN A 52 -9.41 -11.79 26.88
CA ASN A 52 -10.63 -11.00 26.97
C ASN A 52 -10.52 -10.11 28.22
N PRO A 53 -9.80 -8.97 28.17
CA PRO A 53 -9.59 -8.11 29.31
C PRO A 53 -10.90 -7.49 29.81
N GLU A 54 -11.03 -7.28 31.09
CA GLU A 54 -12.23 -6.69 31.68
C GLU A 54 -12.39 -5.22 31.23
N GLY A 55 -13.62 -4.81 30.93
CA GLY A 55 -13.98 -3.43 30.57
C GLY A 55 -13.49 -2.94 29.21
N TRP A 56 -12.86 -3.78 28.39
CA TRP A 56 -12.28 -3.31 27.12
C TRP A 56 -13.30 -2.83 26.07
N LEU A 57 -14.55 -3.24 26.19
CA LEU A 57 -15.64 -2.79 25.31
C LEU A 57 -16.18 -1.40 25.71
N GLU A 58 -15.91 -0.96 26.93
CA GLU A 58 -16.45 0.29 27.51
C GLU A 58 -15.47 1.46 27.34
N ASP A 59 -14.17 1.18 27.25
CA ASP A 59 -13.11 2.17 27.04
C ASP A 59 -12.70 2.24 25.57
N GLN A 60 -12.78 3.42 24.94
CA GLN A 60 -12.49 3.61 23.53
C GLN A 60 -11.05 3.27 23.16
N ALA A 61 -10.08 3.56 24.03
CA ALA A 61 -8.68 3.28 23.76
C ALA A 61 -8.39 1.77 23.85
N MET A 62 -8.94 1.12 24.88
CA MET A 62 -8.84 -0.33 25.06
C MET A 62 -9.54 -1.06 23.90
N LEU A 63 -10.74 -0.62 23.51
CA LEU A 63 -11.49 -1.18 22.38
C LEU A 63 -10.68 -1.10 21.09
N ALA A 64 -10.11 0.05 20.77
CA ALA A 64 -9.34 0.24 19.55
C ALA A 64 -8.08 -0.62 19.52
N GLU A 65 -7.30 -0.64 20.61
CA GLU A 65 -6.06 -1.41 20.66
C GLU A 65 -6.33 -2.92 20.69
N HIS A 66 -7.25 -3.39 21.54
CA HIS A 66 -7.55 -4.83 21.64
C HIS A 66 -8.14 -5.38 20.34
N SER A 67 -9.10 -4.67 19.73
CA SER A 67 -9.66 -5.04 18.42
C SER A 67 -8.56 -5.12 17.35
N HIS A 68 -7.61 -4.17 17.34
CA HIS A 68 -6.48 -4.21 16.42
C HIS A 68 -5.59 -5.45 16.65
N ARG A 69 -5.32 -5.83 17.91
CA ARG A 69 -4.57 -7.05 18.26
C ARG A 69 -5.29 -8.33 17.80
N LEU A 70 -6.60 -8.43 18.05
CA LEU A 70 -7.42 -9.58 17.62
C LEU A 70 -7.47 -9.71 16.09
N LEU A 71 -7.66 -8.58 15.39
CA LEU A 71 -7.58 -8.55 13.92
C LEU A 71 -6.20 -8.96 13.43
N GLY A 72 -5.13 -8.48 14.07
CA GLY A 72 -3.76 -8.86 13.74
C GLY A 72 -3.51 -10.36 13.86
N ALA A 73 -3.95 -10.97 14.96
CA ALA A 73 -3.86 -12.42 15.17
C ALA A 73 -4.66 -13.19 14.10
N SER A 74 -5.87 -12.74 13.79
CA SER A 74 -6.74 -13.32 12.76
C SER A 74 -6.08 -13.26 11.37
N ILE A 75 -5.50 -12.12 11.01
CA ILE A 75 -4.77 -11.94 9.74
C ILE A 75 -3.52 -12.83 9.71
N GLY A 76 -2.81 -12.98 10.81
CA GLY A 76 -1.69 -13.91 10.93
C GLY A 76 -2.10 -15.36 10.59
N LEU A 77 -3.21 -15.82 11.16
CA LEU A 77 -3.77 -17.16 10.88
C LEU A 77 -4.23 -17.29 9.43
N LEU A 78 -4.95 -16.31 8.90
CA LEU A 78 -5.39 -16.31 7.50
C LEU A 78 -4.20 -16.34 6.54
N THR A 79 -3.11 -15.62 6.86
CA THR A 79 -1.88 -15.62 6.07
C THR A 79 -1.18 -16.98 6.11
N LEU A 80 -1.14 -17.64 7.26
CA LEU A 80 -0.63 -19.00 7.39
C LEU A 80 -1.44 -19.96 6.50
N CYS A 81 -2.77 -19.91 6.56
CA CYS A 81 -3.65 -20.70 5.70
C CYS A 81 -3.39 -20.40 4.21
N LEU A 82 -3.23 -19.12 3.84
CA LEU A 82 -2.94 -18.73 2.47
C LEU A 82 -1.57 -19.28 2.00
N ALA A 83 -0.55 -19.17 2.85
CA ALA A 83 0.79 -19.68 2.53
C ALA A 83 0.80 -21.19 2.32
N VAL A 84 0.20 -21.94 3.24
CA VAL A 84 0.10 -23.41 3.14
C VAL A 84 -0.73 -23.83 1.92
N TRP A 85 -1.84 -23.16 1.66
CA TRP A 85 -2.69 -23.49 0.51
C TRP A 85 -1.98 -23.16 -0.81
N THR A 86 -1.33 -22.02 -0.92
CA THR A 86 -0.51 -21.66 -2.09
C THR A 86 0.63 -22.64 -2.29
N TRP A 87 1.35 -23.01 -1.22
CA TRP A 87 2.45 -23.98 -1.30
C TRP A 87 2.01 -25.35 -1.85
N LYS A 88 0.86 -25.84 -1.40
CA LYS A 88 0.32 -27.14 -1.82
C LYS A 88 -0.29 -27.13 -3.21
N LYS A 89 -0.86 -26.00 -3.65
CA LYS A 89 -1.68 -25.97 -4.88
C LYS A 89 -1.05 -25.19 -6.03
N ASP A 90 -0.11 -24.30 -5.80
CA ASP A 90 0.55 -23.53 -6.85
C ASP A 90 1.91 -24.14 -7.18
N SER A 91 2.14 -24.51 -8.46
CA SER A 91 3.39 -25.12 -8.90
C SER A 91 4.50 -24.08 -9.16
N ARG A 92 4.15 -22.80 -9.28
CA ARG A 92 5.08 -21.71 -9.55
C ARG A 92 5.99 -21.46 -8.36
N LYS A 93 7.30 -21.66 -8.50
CA LYS A 93 8.27 -21.48 -7.39
C LYS A 93 8.19 -20.06 -6.80
N TRP A 94 8.13 -19.04 -7.65
CA TRP A 94 8.07 -17.65 -7.20
C TRP A 94 6.78 -17.34 -6.39
N MET A 95 5.64 -17.97 -6.73
CA MET A 95 4.40 -17.82 -5.95
C MET A 95 4.53 -18.43 -4.56
N ARG A 96 5.18 -19.58 -4.43
CA ARG A 96 5.46 -20.22 -3.13
C ARG A 96 6.39 -19.35 -2.28
N MET A 97 7.43 -18.75 -2.91
CA MET A 97 8.32 -17.82 -2.22
C MET A 97 7.61 -16.55 -1.80
N LEU A 98 6.71 -16.02 -2.63
CA LEU A 98 5.91 -14.84 -2.28
C LEU A 98 4.94 -15.12 -1.11
N ALA A 99 4.33 -16.32 -1.09
CA ALA A 99 3.49 -16.77 0.01
C ALA A 99 4.30 -16.96 1.31
N LEU A 100 5.52 -17.50 1.23
CA LEU A 100 6.43 -17.57 2.37
C LEU A 100 6.85 -16.17 2.85
N ALA A 101 7.17 -15.27 1.94
CA ALA A 101 7.50 -13.88 2.27
C ALA A 101 6.34 -13.18 3.00
N SER A 102 5.07 -13.42 2.58
CA SER A 102 3.91 -12.88 3.29
C SER A 102 3.82 -13.39 4.72
N LEU A 103 4.09 -14.67 4.94
CA LEU A 103 4.07 -15.29 6.27
C LEU A 103 5.20 -14.72 7.16
N VAL A 104 6.41 -14.64 6.64
CA VAL A 104 7.55 -14.03 7.37
C VAL A 104 7.22 -12.58 7.73
N THR A 105 6.68 -11.83 6.77
CA THR A 105 6.38 -10.41 6.99
C THR A 105 5.29 -10.21 8.04
N VAL A 106 4.22 -11.04 8.06
CA VAL A 106 3.17 -10.91 9.08
C VAL A 106 3.66 -11.31 10.47
N VAL A 107 4.56 -12.29 10.59
CA VAL A 107 5.21 -12.62 11.86
C VAL A 107 6.07 -11.44 12.35
N MET A 108 6.87 -10.84 11.47
CA MET A 108 7.65 -9.64 11.80
C MET A 108 6.75 -8.47 12.22
N GLN A 109 5.59 -8.32 11.59
CA GLN A 109 4.58 -7.33 11.99
C GLN A 109 4.09 -7.56 13.43
N GLY A 110 3.75 -8.78 13.78
CA GLY A 110 3.37 -9.11 15.16
C GLY A 110 4.46 -8.76 16.17
N LEU A 111 5.71 -9.18 15.90
CA LEU A 111 6.86 -8.90 16.77
C LEU A 111 7.13 -7.39 16.92
N LEU A 112 7.12 -6.63 15.81
CA LEU A 112 7.33 -5.18 15.85
C LEU A 112 6.22 -4.46 16.62
N GLY A 113 4.96 -4.90 16.46
CA GLY A 113 3.84 -4.41 17.25
C GLY A 113 4.02 -4.68 18.74
N GLY A 114 4.47 -5.89 19.10
CA GLY A 114 4.78 -6.26 20.48
C GLY A 114 5.96 -5.50 21.07
N PHE A 115 7.06 -5.39 20.33
CA PHE A 115 8.26 -4.65 20.78
C PHE A 115 7.98 -3.16 21.00
N ARG A 116 7.10 -2.57 20.16
CA ARG A 116 6.64 -1.19 20.39
C ARG A 116 6.02 -1.03 21.77
N VAL A 117 5.18 -1.99 22.19
CA VAL A 117 4.52 -1.97 23.52
C VAL A 117 5.56 -2.24 24.62
N LEU A 118 6.29 -3.37 24.54
CA LEU A 118 7.20 -3.81 25.58
C LEU A 118 8.35 -2.84 25.86
N PHE A 119 8.88 -2.19 24.81
CA PHE A 119 9.99 -1.23 24.93
C PHE A 119 9.56 0.23 24.91
N ASN A 120 8.26 0.50 24.75
CA ASN A 120 7.71 1.86 24.59
C ASN A 120 8.51 2.71 23.59
N ASN A 121 8.89 2.12 22.45
CA ASN A 121 9.79 2.74 21.49
C ASN A 121 9.09 3.06 20.18
N LEU A 122 9.10 4.34 19.81
CA LEU A 122 8.46 4.87 18.60
C LEU A 122 9.15 4.39 17.31
N GLN A 123 10.42 3.99 17.35
CA GLN A 123 11.11 3.46 16.17
C GLN A 123 10.45 2.14 15.70
N PHE A 124 10.09 1.25 16.64
CA PHE A 124 9.35 0.04 16.30
C PHE A 124 7.97 0.36 15.71
N ALA A 125 7.30 1.41 16.21
CA ALA A 125 6.02 1.85 15.65
C ALA A 125 6.17 2.35 14.20
N MET A 126 7.21 3.12 13.89
CA MET A 126 7.49 3.60 12.53
C MET A 126 7.82 2.45 11.57
N ILE A 127 8.69 1.52 11.99
CA ILE A 127 9.06 0.35 11.17
C ILE A 127 7.82 -0.54 10.95
N HIS A 128 7.03 -0.79 12.00
CA HIS A 128 5.78 -1.55 11.92
C HIS A 128 4.82 -0.92 10.89
N ALA A 129 4.61 0.40 10.94
CA ALA A 129 3.74 1.11 10.01
C ALA A 129 4.24 1.01 8.55
N CYS A 130 5.55 1.15 8.31
CA CYS A 130 6.13 1.04 6.96
C CYS A 130 6.10 -0.40 6.44
N LEU A 131 6.42 -1.39 7.27
CA LEU A 131 6.41 -2.80 6.87
C LEU A 131 4.99 -3.29 6.57
N ALA A 132 3.96 -2.74 7.22
CA ALA A 132 2.56 -3.04 6.93
C ALA A 132 2.17 -2.72 5.47
N GLN A 133 2.75 -1.67 4.88
CA GLN A 133 2.53 -1.29 3.50
C GLN A 133 3.18 -2.29 2.53
N VAL A 134 4.39 -2.75 2.85
CA VAL A 134 5.08 -3.80 2.08
C VAL A 134 4.30 -5.11 2.14
N TYR A 135 3.81 -5.47 3.32
CA TYR A 135 2.97 -6.65 3.51
C TYR A 135 1.69 -6.59 2.64
N LEU A 136 1.00 -5.45 2.61
CA LEU A 136 -0.16 -5.26 1.74
C LEU A 136 0.21 -5.47 0.26
N CYS A 137 1.33 -4.92 -0.21
CA CYS A 137 1.81 -5.09 -1.59
C CYS A 137 2.10 -6.58 -1.91
N ILE A 138 2.67 -7.33 -0.97
CA ILE A 138 2.90 -8.77 -1.14
C ILE A 138 1.56 -9.51 -1.30
N LEU A 139 0.57 -9.24 -0.45
CA LEU A 139 -0.76 -9.86 -0.53
C LEU A 139 -1.48 -9.50 -1.83
N VAL A 140 -1.43 -8.22 -2.24
CA VAL A 140 -1.99 -7.75 -3.52
C VAL A 140 -1.34 -8.46 -4.70
N SER A 141 -0.02 -8.68 -4.66
CA SER A 141 0.71 -9.43 -5.69
C SER A 141 0.26 -10.89 -5.76
N ILE A 142 0.06 -11.55 -4.61
CA ILE A 142 -0.46 -12.93 -4.55
C ILE A 142 -1.87 -12.98 -5.14
N ALA A 143 -2.77 -12.10 -4.71
CA ALA A 143 -4.14 -12.06 -5.19
C ALA A 143 -4.22 -11.77 -6.70
N ALA A 144 -3.44 -10.80 -7.18
CA ALA A 144 -3.34 -10.47 -8.59
C ALA A 144 -2.85 -11.64 -9.43
N ALA A 145 -1.75 -12.30 -9.02
CA ALA A 145 -1.13 -13.40 -9.74
C ALA A 145 -1.98 -14.70 -9.74
N GLN A 146 -2.91 -14.82 -8.80
CA GLN A 146 -3.88 -15.92 -8.77
C GLN A 146 -5.18 -15.60 -9.51
N SER A 147 -5.43 -14.34 -9.83
CA SER A 147 -6.65 -13.89 -10.49
C SER A 147 -6.73 -14.38 -11.94
N ALA A 148 -7.97 -14.46 -12.47
CA ALA A 148 -8.20 -14.69 -13.89
C ALA A 148 -7.64 -13.55 -14.75
N TRP A 149 -7.51 -12.36 -14.18
CA TRP A 149 -6.93 -11.20 -14.85
C TRP A 149 -5.45 -11.40 -15.18
N TRP A 150 -4.65 -11.96 -14.27
CA TRP A 150 -3.24 -12.27 -14.54
C TRP A 150 -3.01 -13.15 -15.77
N ARG A 151 -4.01 -13.92 -16.18
CA ARG A 151 -3.92 -14.86 -17.31
C ARG A 151 -4.27 -14.25 -18.64
N ARG A 152 -4.95 -13.09 -18.63
CA ARG A 152 -5.34 -12.39 -19.86
C ARG A 152 -4.17 -11.56 -20.37
N PRO A 153 -3.96 -11.45 -21.70
CA PRO A 153 -2.95 -10.53 -22.25
C PRO A 153 -3.20 -9.10 -21.71
N ILE A 154 -2.11 -8.41 -21.38
CA ILE A 154 -2.20 -6.99 -20.97
C ILE A 154 -2.38 -6.09 -22.19
N LEU A 155 -1.87 -6.54 -23.34
CA LEU A 155 -1.96 -5.85 -24.62
C LEU A 155 -3.26 -6.25 -25.31
N VAL A 156 -4.17 -5.30 -25.50
CA VAL A 156 -5.39 -5.47 -26.30
C VAL A 156 -5.05 -5.12 -27.74
N GLY A 157 -5.30 -6.02 -28.67
CA GLY A 157 -5.16 -5.74 -30.12
C GLY A 157 -4.14 -6.59 -30.85
N ILE A 158 -3.57 -7.63 -30.24
CA ILE A 158 -2.81 -8.67 -30.98
C ILE A 158 -3.80 -9.77 -31.39
N GLY A 159 -4.77 -9.41 -32.23
CA GLY A 159 -5.52 -10.32 -33.06
C GLY A 159 -4.71 -10.58 -34.34
N GLU A 160 -4.28 -11.79 -34.50
CA GLU A 160 -4.05 -12.56 -35.72
C GLU A 160 -3.13 -12.08 -36.87
N SER A 161 -2.56 -10.87 -36.89
CA SER A 161 -1.59 -10.57 -37.92
C SER A 161 -0.27 -10.02 -37.41
N ALA A 162 0.82 -10.73 -37.73
CA ALA A 162 2.20 -10.31 -37.47
C ALA A 162 2.56 -8.93 -38.09
N TRP A 163 1.70 -8.40 -38.94
CA TRP A 163 1.79 -7.09 -39.55
C TRP A 163 1.61 -5.95 -38.55
N TRP A 164 0.64 -6.04 -37.63
CA TRP A 164 0.40 -5.05 -36.62
C TRP A 164 1.53 -4.94 -35.58
N ARG A 165 2.28 -6.02 -35.35
CA ARG A 165 3.48 -5.97 -34.47
C ARG A 165 4.57 -5.05 -35.02
N ARG A 166 4.73 -4.94 -36.36
CA ARG A 166 5.74 -4.08 -36.96
C ARG A 166 5.31 -2.63 -37.09
N THR A 167 4.03 -2.35 -37.23
CA THR A 167 3.50 -0.99 -37.34
C THR A 167 3.24 -0.33 -35.97
N SER A 168 2.82 -1.07 -34.98
CA SER A 168 2.64 -0.53 -33.60
C SER A 168 3.98 -0.27 -32.89
N MET A 169 5.05 -0.99 -33.25
CA MET A 169 6.42 -0.66 -32.79
C MET A 169 6.97 0.63 -33.46
N ARG A 170 6.35 1.12 -34.53
CA ARG A 170 6.72 2.35 -35.25
C ARG A 170 5.81 3.53 -34.98
N ALA A 171 4.68 3.36 -34.29
CA ALA A 171 3.85 4.47 -33.83
C ALA A 171 4.53 5.16 -32.65
N ASN A 172 5.24 6.05 -32.96
CA ASN A 172 5.95 7.23 -32.55
C ASN A 172 5.46 7.91 -31.25
N ASP A 173 5.42 7.17 -30.14
CA ASP A 173 5.36 7.80 -28.82
C ASP A 173 6.57 7.32 -28.03
N GLY A 174 7.65 8.05 -28.10
CA GLY A 174 8.99 7.89 -27.50
C GLY A 174 9.14 7.18 -26.14
N MET A 175 8.17 6.36 -25.76
CA MET A 175 8.17 5.63 -24.52
C MET A 175 7.99 4.13 -24.75
N THR A 176 9.12 3.43 -24.72
CA THR A 176 9.15 1.96 -24.72
C THR A 176 8.43 1.42 -23.47
N PRO A 177 7.85 0.20 -23.50
CA PRO A 177 7.28 -0.47 -22.33
C PRO A 177 8.20 -0.41 -21.09
N ASN A 178 9.50 -0.46 -21.28
CA ASN A 178 10.50 -0.35 -20.23
C ASN A 178 10.47 0.99 -19.48
N ARG A 179 10.16 2.11 -20.15
CA ARG A 179 10.07 3.42 -19.49
C ARG A 179 8.84 3.53 -18.59
N VAL A 180 7.71 2.92 -18.95
CA VAL A 180 6.50 2.90 -18.12
C VAL A 180 6.74 2.07 -16.87
N LYS A 181 7.43 0.93 -16.98
CA LYS A 181 7.85 0.09 -15.85
C LYS A 181 8.79 0.85 -14.92
N SER A 182 9.82 1.49 -15.45
CA SER A 182 10.81 2.24 -14.66
C SER A 182 10.15 3.39 -13.90
N LEU A 183 9.24 4.14 -14.53
CA LEU A 183 8.48 5.19 -13.87
C LEU A 183 7.57 4.62 -12.77
N GLY A 184 6.95 3.47 -12.97
CA GLY A 184 6.16 2.79 -11.94
C GLY A 184 7.01 2.43 -10.71
N LEU A 185 8.22 1.89 -10.91
CA LEU A 185 9.16 1.60 -9.82
C LEU A 185 9.64 2.87 -9.10
N ILE A 186 9.95 3.93 -9.85
CA ILE A 186 10.32 5.24 -9.27
C ILE A 186 9.17 5.77 -8.42
N LEU A 187 7.94 5.72 -8.92
CA LEU A 187 6.74 6.13 -8.16
C LEU A 187 6.54 5.31 -6.90
N CYS A 188 6.67 3.98 -6.97
CA CYS A 188 6.60 3.13 -5.79
C CYS A 188 7.66 3.53 -4.75
N SER A 189 8.89 3.81 -5.18
CA SER A 189 9.96 4.27 -4.30
C SER A 189 9.66 5.64 -3.68
N LEU A 190 9.16 6.59 -4.48
CA LEU A 190 8.78 7.92 -3.98
C LEU A 190 7.63 7.85 -2.98
N ILE A 191 6.58 7.07 -3.28
CA ILE A 191 5.44 6.91 -2.37
C ILE A 191 5.89 6.19 -1.09
N PHE A 192 6.74 5.18 -1.17
CA PHE A 192 7.27 4.52 0.02
C PHE A 192 8.13 5.47 0.88
N THR A 193 8.97 6.30 0.25
CA THR A 193 9.71 7.37 0.95
C THR A 193 8.74 8.35 1.62
N GLN A 194 7.65 8.73 0.94
CA GLN A 194 6.60 9.60 1.51
C GLN A 194 5.93 8.98 2.74
N LEU A 195 5.69 7.66 2.71
CA LEU A 195 5.13 6.93 3.85
C LEU A 195 6.10 6.92 5.05
N ILE A 196 7.41 6.75 4.80
CA ILE A 196 8.45 6.84 5.84
C ILE A 196 8.48 8.26 6.44
N VAL A 197 8.54 9.29 5.60
CA VAL A 197 8.54 10.70 6.03
C VAL A 197 7.28 11.01 6.83
N GLY A 198 6.11 10.53 6.37
CA GLY A 198 4.84 10.66 7.08
C GLY A 198 4.82 9.94 8.42
N ALA A 199 5.41 8.75 8.52
CA ALA A 199 5.54 8.01 9.77
C ALA A 199 6.45 8.74 10.77
N ILE A 200 7.60 9.26 10.31
CA ILE A 200 8.50 10.09 11.13
C ILE A 200 7.75 11.33 11.62
N MET A 201 7.12 12.09 10.73
CA MET A 201 6.37 13.29 11.05
C MET A 201 5.27 13.01 12.09
N ARG A 202 4.53 11.93 11.93
CA ARG A 202 3.44 11.53 12.83
C ARG A 202 3.96 11.17 14.23
N HIS A 203 4.98 10.33 14.31
CA HIS A 203 5.50 9.82 15.58
C HIS A 203 6.40 10.82 16.31
N SER A 204 7.00 11.79 15.60
CA SER A 204 7.71 12.92 16.23
C SER A 204 6.81 14.08 16.66
N GLY A 205 5.48 13.96 16.45
CA GLY A 205 4.56 15.06 16.78
C GLY A 205 4.57 16.25 15.82
N ALA A 206 5.32 16.17 14.72
CA ALA A 206 5.54 17.27 13.79
C ALA A 206 4.36 17.57 12.84
N GLY A 207 3.24 16.85 12.94
CA GLY A 207 2.12 16.95 12.00
C GLY A 207 1.40 18.31 11.94
N LEU A 208 1.61 19.20 12.92
CA LEU A 208 1.12 20.59 12.93
C LEU A 208 2.25 21.62 13.02
N ALA A 209 3.50 21.23 12.72
CA ALA A 209 4.63 22.15 12.79
C ALA A 209 4.50 23.34 11.81
N ILE A 210 3.75 23.16 10.71
CA ILE A 210 3.28 24.23 9.82
C ILE A 210 1.74 24.22 9.91
N PRO A 211 1.12 25.08 10.75
CA PRO A 211 -0.29 24.96 11.12
C PRO A 211 -1.27 25.53 10.09
N THR A 212 -0.78 25.92 8.92
CA THR A 212 -1.57 26.48 7.81
C THR A 212 -1.43 25.66 6.53
N PHE A 213 -2.37 25.80 5.59
CA PHE A 213 -2.32 25.14 4.29
C PHE A 213 -3.02 26.02 3.23
N PRO A 214 -2.48 26.16 2.00
CA PRO A 214 -1.25 25.57 1.51
C PRO A 214 0.03 26.30 1.92
N LEU A 215 -0.07 27.57 2.29
CA LEU A 215 1.05 28.46 2.64
C LEU A 215 1.48 28.30 4.10
N THR A 216 2.63 28.89 4.45
CA THR A 216 3.07 29.06 5.84
C THR A 216 2.23 30.12 6.57
N PRO A 217 2.32 30.25 7.89
CA PRO A 217 1.63 31.33 8.62
C PRO A 217 1.98 32.73 8.14
N GLU A 218 3.19 32.90 7.61
CA GLU A 218 3.70 34.18 7.07
C GLU A 218 3.19 34.47 5.64
N GLY A 219 2.49 33.48 5.01
CA GLY A 219 1.97 33.59 3.64
C GLY A 219 2.94 33.12 2.56
N ASP A 220 4.08 32.53 2.94
CA ASP A 220 5.11 32.07 2.03
C ASP A 220 4.90 30.58 1.65
N LEU A 221 5.49 30.16 0.53
CA LEU A 221 5.54 28.75 0.14
C LEU A 221 6.60 27.95 0.92
N ILE A 222 7.68 28.61 1.31
CA ILE A 222 8.84 28.01 1.99
C ILE A 222 8.95 28.64 3.39
N PRO A 223 9.11 27.85 4.45
CA PRO A 223 9.29 28.37 5.80
C PRO A 223 10.54 29.23 5.92
N ASN A 224 10.44 30.35 6.63
CA ASN A 224 11.57 31.24 6.89
C ASN A 224 12.46 30.73 8.04
N ASN A 225 11.87 29.98 8.99
CA ASN A 225 12.57 29.40 10.12
C ASN A 225 12.58 27.87 10.01
N TRP A 226 13.72 27.25 10.33
CA TRP A 226 13.90 25.83 10.20
C TRP A 226 14.21 25.17 11.53
N THR A 227 13.29 24.30 11.96
CA THR A 227 13.50 23.31 13.02
C THR A 227 13.26 21.92 12.45
N PHE A 228 13.67 20.86 13.13
CA PHE A 228 13.40 19.50 12.66
C PHE A 228 11.90 19.23 12.40
N PRO A 229 10.94 19.62 13.28
CA PRO A 229 9.52 19.44 12.99
C PRO A 229 9.04 20.18 11.74
N ILE A 230 9.50 21.42 11.52
CA ILE A 230 9.14 22.20 10.32
C ILE A 230 9.75 21.57 9.08
N ALA A 231 11.02 21.14 9.14
CA ALA A 231 11.72 20.54 8.01
C ALA A 231 11.04 19.22 7.55
N ILE A 232 10.69 18.33 8.48
CA ILE A 232 10.04 17.06 8.14
C ILE A 232 8.61 17.28 7.61
N HIS A 233 7.87 18.24 8.15
CA HIS A 233 6.54 18.59 7.65
C HIS A 233 6.62 19.21 6.25
N PHE A 234 7.56 20.14 6.02
CA PHE A 234 7.78 20.73 4.70
C PHE A 234 8.24 19.67 3.68
N ALA A 235 9.17 18.79 4.05
CA ALA A 235 9.61 17.69 3.19
C ALA A 235 8.43 16.79 2.79
N HIS A 236 7.54 16.46 3.74
CA HIS A 236 6.33 15.70 3.44
C HIS A 236 5.44 16.39 2.40
N ARG A 237 5.23 17.71 2.49
CA ARG A 237 4.47 18.50 1.51
C ARG A 237 5.17 18.56 0.14
N ALA A 238 6.47 18.81 0.12
CA ALA A 238 7.25 18.93 -1.11
C ALA A 238 7.30 17.60 -1.88
N ILE A 239 7.54 16.47 -1.19
CA ILE A 239 7.53 15.14 -1.80
C ILE A 239 6.13 14.80 -2.32
N ALA A 240 5.05 15.19 -1.61
CA ALA A 240 3.68 14.98 -2.09
C ALA A 240 3.40 15.71 -3.41
N VAL A 241 3.91 16.93 -3.58
CA VAL A 241 3.81 17.67 -4.86
C VAL A 241 4.56 16.91 -5.97
N ILE A 242 5.80 16.49 -5.71
CA ILE A 242 6.60 15.74 -6.69
C ILE A 242 5.88 14.43 -7.09
N ILE A 243 5.38 13.67 -6.11
CA ILE A 243 4.61 12.44 -6.38
C ILE A 243 3.39 12.74 -7.24
N SER A 244 2.64 13.80 -6.92
CA SER A 244 1.43 14.18 -7.65
C SER A 244 1.73 14.47 -9.13
N LEU A 245 2.77 15.25 -9.40
CA LEU A 245 3.18 15.58 -10.76
C LEU A 245 3.67 14.36 -11.54
N VAL A 246 4.54 13.55 -10.92
CA VAL A 246 5.08 12.33 -11.57
C VAL A 246 3.96 11.31 -11.80
N TYR A 247 3.05 11.14 -10.82
CA TYR A 247 1.92 10.23 -10.96
C TYR A 247 0.97 10.67 -12.08
N LEU A 248 0.63 11.94 -12.14
CA LEU A 248 -0.23 12.48 -13.19
C LEU A 248 0.37 12.23 -14.58
N CYS A 249 1.65 12.54 -14.76
CA CYS A 249 2.38 12.27 -16.01
C CYS A 249 2.37 10.77 -16.37
N TRP A 250 2.57 9.89 -15.38
CA TRP A 250 2.56 8.44 -15.59
C TRP A 250 1.17 7.90 -15.92
N ALA A 251 0.14 8.33 -15.17
CA ALA A 251 -1.24 7.91 -15.37
C ALA A 251 -1.79 8.37 -16.73
N ILE A 252 -1.52 9.61 -17.14
CA ILE A 252 -1.89 10.13 -18.47
C ILE A 252 -1.31 9.25 -19.58
N ARG A 253 -0.04 8.88 -19.47
CA ARG A 253 0.62 8.01 -20.45
C ARG A 253 0.01 6.60 -20.50
N ILE A 254 -0.40 6.04 -19.34
CA ILE A 254 -1.11 4.76 -19.28
C ILE A 254 -2.49 4.88 -19.94
N ILE A 255 -3.24 5.93 -19.62
CA ILE A 255 -4.62 6.11 -20.08
C ILE A 255 -4.67 6.31 -21.61
N TRP A 256 -3.74 7.07 -22.16
CA TRP A 256 -3.73 7.38 -23.59
C TRP A 256 -3.01 6.33 -24.47
N ASN A 257 -2.31 5.39 -23.86
CA ASN A 257 -1.68 4.32 -24.62
C ASN A 257 -2.71 3.25 -25.04
N GLU A 258 -3.02 3.18 -26.33
CA GLU A 258 -4.02 2.25 -26.90
C GLU A 258 -3.68 0.77 -26.67
N SER A 259 -2.41 0.43 -26.53
CA SER A 259 -1.93 -0.93 -26.29
C SER A 259 -2.13 -1.43 -24.86
N ILE A 260 -2.51 -0.57 -23.90
CA ILE A 260 -2.69 -0.95 -22.51
C ILE A 260 -4.14 -1.40 -22.25
N ASP A 261 -4.28 -2.48 -21.48
CA ASP A 261 -5.58 -3.02 -21.05
C ASP A 261 -6.45 -1.93 -20.41
N PRO A 262 -7.73 -1.78 -20.83
CA PRO A 262 -8.66 -0.78 -20.28
C PRO A 262 -8.76 -0.83 -18.74
N ARG A 263 -8.61 -2.00 -18.12
CA ARG A 263 -8.65 -2.14 -16.66
C ARG A 263 -7.46 -1.46 -15.98
N ILE A 264 -6.27 -1.54 -16.59
CA ILE A 264 -5.07 -0.82 -16.11
C ILE A 264 -5.28 0.69 -16.25
N LYS A 265 -5.92 1.14 -17.35
CA LYS A 265 -6.28 2.55 -17.53
C LYS A 265 -7.25 3.04 -16.45
N CYS A 266 -8.27 2.24 -16.12
CA CYS A 266 -9.19 2.54 -15.01
C CYS A 266 -8.46 2.64 -13.67
N LEU A 267 -7.50 1.75 -13.40
CA LEU A 267 -6.68 1.82 -12.18
C LEU A 267 -5.79 3.07 -12.17
N GLY A 268 -5.21 3.46 -13.32
CA GLY A 268 -4.46 4.70 -13.45
C GLY A 268 -5.31 5.93 -13.13
N PHE A 269 -6.53 5.97 -13.66
CA PHE A 269 -7.50 7.03 -13.37
C PHE A 269 -7.93 7.06 -11.89
N LEU A 270 -8.20 5.89 -11.30
CA LEU A 270 -8.50 5.76 -9.87
C LEU A 270 -7.37 6.36 -9.00
N GLY A 271 -6.12 6.13 -9.38
CA GLY A 271 -5.00 6.69 -8.65
C GLY A 271 -4.91 8.21 -8.71
N ILE A 272 -5.33 8.84 -9.82
CA ILE A 272 -5.46 10.31 -9.88
C ILE A 272 -6.48 10.79 -8.85
N ILE A 273 -7.64 10.13 -8.76
CA ILE A 273 -8.68 10.46 -7.75
C ILE A 273 -8.10 10.31 -6.34
N LEU A 274 -7.37 9.21 -6.08
CA LEU A 274 -6.76 8.98 -4.76
C LEU A 274 -5.73 10.05 -4.38
N ILE A 275 -4.95 10.57 -5.34
CA ILE A 275 -3.99 11.66 -5.07
C ILE A 275 -4.73 12.95 -4.66
N PHE A 276 -5.76 13.35 -5.39
CA PHE A 276 -6.56 14.52 -5.00
C PHE A 276 -7.20 14.33 -3.63
N THR A 277 -7.75 13.14 -3.37
CA THR A 277 -8.31 12.81 -2.05
C THR A 277 -7.24 12.88 -0.96
N GLN A 278 -6.01 12.40 -1.22
CA GLN A 278 -4.90 12.46 -0.27
C GLN A 278 -4.50 13.90 0.08
N ILE A 279 -4.42 14.78 -0.93
CA ILE A 279 -4.11 16.20 -0.71
C ILE A 279 -5.22 16.84 0.13
N THR A 280 -6.48 16.59 -0.21
CA THR A 280 -7.64 17.11 0.53
C THR A 280 -7.63 16.63 1.99
N LEU A 281 -7.39 15.33 2.23
CA LEU A 281 -7.30 14.80 3.59
C LEU A 281 -6.11 15.38 4.35
N GLY A 282 -4.97 15.58 3.69
CA GLY A 282 -3.80 16.25 4.27
C GLY A 282 -4.11 17.69 4.71
N ALA A 283 -4.82 18.44 3.89
CA ALA A 283 -5.31 19.77 4.24
C ALA A 283 -6.28 19.74 5.42
N LEU A 284 -7.25 18.80 5.40
CA LEU A 284 -8.22 18.63 6.48
C LEU A 284 -7.57 18.29 7.83
N ILE A 285 -6.48 17.50 7.85
CA ILE A 285 -5.74 17.21 9.08
C ILE A 285 -5.27 18.50 9.75
N ILE A 286 -4.76 19.45 8.96
CA ILE A 286 -4.27 20.73 9.46
C ILE A 286 -5.44 21.59 9.91
N LEU A 287 -6.46 21.76 9.06
CA LEU A 287 -7.64 22.59 9.35
C LEU A 287 -8.48 22.08 10.52
N THR A 288 -8.41 20.80 10.83
CA THR A 288 -9.13 20.18 11.95
C THR A 288 -8.25 19.89 13.18
N TYR A 289 -7.03 20.45 13.20
CA TYR A 289 -6.06 20.24 14.29
C TYR A 289 -5.84 18.76 14.63
N ARG A 290 -5.62 17.92 13.57
CA ARG A 290 -5.39 16.48 13.67
C ARG A 290 -6.60 15.67 14.14
N SER A 291 -7.81 16.03 13.72
CA SER A 291 -8.98 15.17 13.96
C SER A 291 -8.68 13.70 13.60
N PRO A 292 -9.06 12.72 14.41
CA PRO A 292 -8.74 11.30 14.21
C PRO A 292 -9.26 10.75 12.87
N ILE A 293 -10.44 11.16 12.41
CA ILE A 293 -11.07 10.63 11.20
C ILE A 293 -10.27 10.98 9.95
N PRO A 294 -10.04 12.28 9.58
CA PRO A 294 -9.24 12.60 8.41
C PRO A 294 -7.80 12.06 8.51
N THR A 295 -7.22 12.05 9.71
CA THR A 295 -5.87 11.49 9.93
C THR A 295 -5.82 10.00 9.63
N THR A 296 -6.80 9.22 10.07
CA THR A 296 -6.90 7.78 9.80
C THR A 296 -7.10 7.50 8.32
N PHE A 297 -8.05 8.22 7.69
CA PHE A 297 -8.29 8.03 6.26
C PHE A 297 -7.11 8.45 5.38
N HIS A 298 -6.36 9.49 5.75
CA HIS A 298 -5.17 9.89 5.02
C HIS A 298 -4.10 8.77 5.04
N VAL A 299 -3.83 8.18 6.19
CA VAL A 299 -2.89 7.06 6.31
C VAL A 299 -3.37 5.83 5.54
N PHE A 300 -4.65 5.51 5.68
CA PHE A 300 -5.30 4.38 5.02
C PHE A 300 -5.28 4.49 3.49
N LEU A 301 -5.69 5.63 2.94
CA LEU A 301 -5.67 5.86 1.50
C LEU A 301 -4.26 5.99 0.94
N GLY A 302 -3.29 6.46 1.73
CA GLY A 302 -1.87 6.43 1.37
C GLY A 302 -1.37 5.00 1.12
N ALA A 303 -1.79 4.06 1.97
CA ALA A 303 -1.53 2.63 1.78
C ALA A 303 -2.14 2.10 0.48
N TYR A 304 -3.38 2.51 0.19
CA TYR A 304 -4.06 2.11 -1.04
C TYR A 304 -3.41 2.69 -2.29
N LEU A 305 -3.00 3.96 -2.26
CA LEU A 305 -2.28 4.58 -3.37
C LEU A 305 -0.97 3.85 -3.66
N PHE A 306 -0.23 3.46 -2.61
CA PHE A 306 0.98 2.67 -2.76
C PHE A 306 0.69 1.28 -3.35
N ALA A 307 -0.28 0.55 -2.79
CA ALA A 307 -0.67 -0.78 -3.26
C ALA A 307 -1.22 -0.76 -4.69
N LEU A 308 -1.98 0.28 -5.07
CA LEU A 308 -2.49 0.48 -6.42
C LEU A 308 -1.37 0.74 -7.42
N THR A 309 -0.44 1.64 -7.08
CA THR A 309 0.73 1.95 -7.91
C THR A 309 1.59 0.70 -8.10
N TRP A 310 1.82 -0.05 -7.02
CA TRP A 310 2.50 -1.33 -7.07
C TRP A 310 1.76 -2.34 -7.95
N LEU A 311 0.44 -2.49 -7.81
CA LEU A 311 -0.37 -3.40 -8.62
C LEU A 311 -0.24 -3.11 -10.12
N ILE A 312 -0.39 -1.85 -10.52
CA ILE A 312 -0.23 -1.42 -11.91
C ILE A 312 1.18 -1.75 -12.41
N THR A 313 2.20 -1.44 -11.61
CA THR A 313 3.61 -1.72 -11.94
C THR A 313 3.86 -3.21 -12.03
N PHE A 314 3.37 -4.01 -11.08
CA PHE A 314 3.50 -5.46 -11.04
C PHE A 314 2.93 -6.13 -12.30
N PHE A 315 1.77 -5.67 -12.77
CA PHE A 315 1.20 -6.18 -14.03
C PHE A 315 2.09 -5.94 -15.23
N GLN A 316 2.90 -4.89 -15.25
CA GLN A 316 3.81 -4.60 -16.37
C GLN A 316 5.04 -5.51 -16.41
N PHE A 317 5.34 -6.22 -15.31
CA PHE A 317 6.38 -7.26 -15.27
C PHE A 317 5.85 -8.66 -15.61
N LYS A 318 4.57 -8.80 -15.90
CA LYS A 318 3.94 -10.11 -16.13
C LYS A 318 4.63 -10.95 -17.19
N ASP A 319 4.99 -10.35 -18.33
CA ASP A 319 5.59 -11.07 -19.48
C ASP A 319 7.02 -11.53 -19.20
N GLU A 320 7.71 -10.91 -18.22
CA GLU A 320 9.04 -11.31 -17.76
C GLU A 320 8.98 -12.47 -16.78
N VAL A 321 7.89 -12.55 -16.01
CA VAL A 321 7.67 -13.58 -14.98
C VAL A 321 7.05 -14.85 -15.54
N VAL A 322 6.35 -14.73 -16.66
CA VAL A 322 5.73 -15.84 -17.39
C VAL A 322 6.31 -15.87 -18.80
N PRO A 323 7.45 -16.55 -19.02
CA PRO A 323 8.01 -16.70 -20.36
C PRO A 323 6.96 -17.29 -21.29
N ILE A 324 6.77 -16.65 -22.44
CA ILE A 324 6.00 -17.22 -23.54
C ILE A 324 6.90 -18.32 -24.13
N GLU A 325 6.63 -19.59 -23.82
CA GLU A 325 7.30 -20.69 -24.51
C GLU A 325 6.97 -20.57 -26.01
N PRO A 326 7.96 -20.43 -26.91
CA PRO A 326 7.71 -20.52 -28.34
C PRO A 326 7.26 -21.94 -28.65
N TYR A 327 6.26 -22.07 -29.52
CA TYR A 327 5.85 -23.34 -30.10
C TYR A 327 6.95 -23.94 -30.97
#